data_2d77673578941e50429619022f3099ab
#
_entry.id   2d77673578941e50429619022f3099ab
#
_cell.length_a   1.000
_cell.length_b   1.000
_cell.length_c   1.000
_cell.angle_alpha   90.00
_cell.angle_beta   90.00
_cell.angle_gamma   90.00
#
_symmetry.space_group_name_H-M   'P 1'
#
loop_
_entity.id
_entity.type
_entity.pdbx_description
1 polymer ?
#
loop_
_entity_poly.entity_id
_entity_poly.type
_entity_poly.pdbx_seq_one_letter_code
_entity_poly.pdbx_strand_id
1 'polypeptide(L)'
;MFSHHDIWIAIDRLAGSAGYSTSGLAKKAGLDPTAFNKSKRMSPEGKPRWPSTESLAKILAVTNVTMTDFMTLIEIDVMTITQPSPAYNTIPVIGYAQAGTAGFFDDAGYPQGHGWDTVELPALAPVDGNSYALEVSGDSMEPLYRDGDIIVVSPSTEIRRGDRVVIRTHDGQVMAKELLKKSVTSIELKSLNTAHDTLSFAHKDLQWIARILWVSQ
;
A
#
# COMPACT_ATOMS: atom_id res chain seq x y z
N MET A 1 -0.46 17.88 1.02
CA MET A 1 -1.14 18.81 0.06
C MET A 1 -0.22 20.00 -0.11
N PHE A 2 0.18 20.36 -1.32
CA PHE A 2 1.06 21.51 -1.54
C PHE A 2 0.34 22.83 -1.26
N SER A 3 1.09 23.79 -0.76
CA SER A 3 0.59 25.11 -0.34
C SER A 3 0.91 26.20 -1.37
N HIS A 4 0.33 27.36 -1.17
CA HIS A 4 0.69 28.58 -1.91
C HIS A 4 2.20 28.86 -1.85
N HIS A 5 2.82 28.65 -0.70
CA HIS A 5 4.24 28.88 -0.48
C HIS A 5 5.11 27.97 -1.36
N ASP A 6 4.74 26.71 -1.44
CA ASP A 6 5.51 25.69 -2.17
C ASP A 6 5.57 25.96 -3.67
N ILE A 7 4.47 26.43 -4.27
CA ILE A 7 4.45 26.82 -5.68
C ILE A 7 5.43 27.97 -5.95
N TRP A 8 5.50 28.96 -5.06
CA TRP A 8 6.42 30.07 -5.23
C TRP A 8 7.88 29.65 -5.04
N ILE A 9 8.16 28.73 -4.11
CA ILE A 9 9.50 28.12 -3.97
C ILE A 9 9.88 27.36 -5.25
N ALA A 10 8.96 26.58 -5.82
CA ALA A 10 9.22 25.87 -7.06
C ALA A 10 9.54 26.81 -8.24
N ILE A 11 8.87 27.95 -8.34
CA ILE A 11 9.20 28.99 -9.34
C ILE A 11 10.59 29.58 -9.10
N ASP A 12 10.95 29.87 -7.85
CA ASP A 12 12.27 30.40 -7.50
C ASP A 12 13.38 29.38 -7.84
N ARG A 13 13.14 28.09 -7.56
CA ARG A 13 14.06 26.99 -7.89
C ARG A 13 14.18 26.79 -9.40
N LEU A 14 13.06 26.80 -10.13
CA LEU A 14 13.06 26.70 -11.58
C LEU A 14 13.89 27.87 -12.20
N ALA A 15 13.72 29.07 -11.71
CA ALA A 15 14.53 30.20 -12.17
C ALA A 15 16.01 29.95 -11.91
N GLY A 16 16.38 29.54 -10.69
CA GLY A 16 17.76 29.26 -10.32
C GLY A 16 18.39 28.14 -11.13
N SER A 17 17.71 27.02 -11.33
CA SER A 17 18.18 25.89 -12.11
C SER A 17 18.36 26.22 -13.61
N ALA A 18 17.54 27.13 -14.13
CA ALA A 18 17.66 27.62 -15.51
C ALA A 18 18.66 28.80 -15.67
N GLY A 19 19.34 29.20 -14.59
CA GLY A 19 20.33 30.29 -14.61
C GLY A 19 19.74 31.69 -14.68
N TYR A 20 18.49 31.86 -14.27
CA TYR A 20 17.81 33.15 -14.27
C TYR A 20 17.50 33.63 -12.84
N SER A 21 17.40 34.95 -12.66
CA SER A 21 16.61 35.50 -11.54
C SER A 21 15.10 35.30 -11.83
N THR A 22 14.26 35.37 -10.82
CA THR A 22 12.78 35.31 -11.01
C THR A 22 12.26 36.38 -11.99
N SER A 23 12.79 37.59 -11.93
CA SER A 23 12.46 38.65 -12.88
C SER A 23 13.02 38.39 -14.29
N GLY A 24 14.19 37.75 -14.37
CA GLY A 24 14.80 37.33 -15.65
C GLY A 24 13.98 36.25 -16.31
N LEU A 25 13.51 35.26 -15.53
CA LEU A 25 12.63 34.20 -16.02
C LEU A 25 11.30 34.76 -16.50
N ALA A 26 10.68 35.68 -15.75
CA ALA A 26 9.45 36.33 -16.17
C ALA A 26 9.63 37.07 -17.52
N LYS A 27 10.69 37.86 -17.67
CA LYS A 27 11.01 38.58 -18.93
C LYS A 27 11.24 37.57 -20.07
N LYS A 28 11.98 36.46 -19.84
CA LYS A 28 12.24 35.42 -20.87
C LYS A 28 10.95 34.75 -21.31
N ALA A 29 9.99 34.59 -20.40
CA ALA A 29 8.68 34.01 -20.68
C ALA A 29 7.66 35.00 -21.28
N GLY A 30 8.07 36.24 -21.60
CA GLY A 30 7.17 37.25 -22.14
C GLY A 30 6.14 37.77 -21.11
N LEU A 31 6.47 37.71 -19.82
CA LEU A 31 5.65 38.19 -18.73
C LEU A 31 6.22 39.53 -18.21
N ASP A 32 5.40 40.26 -17.42
CA ASP A 32 5.90 41.41 -16.67
C ASP A 32 7.07 40.99 -15.78
N PRO A 33 8.22 41.66 -15.82
CA PRO A 33 9.40 41.33 -15.02
C PRO A 33 9.14 41.20 -13.51
N THR A 34 8.09 41.88 -13.02
CA THR A 34 7.70 41.82 -11.61
C THR A 34 6.70 40.72 -11.26
N ALA A 35 6.23 39.97 -12.24
CA ALA A 35 5.15 38.99 -12.07
C ALA A 35 5.41 37.96 -10.95
N PHE A 36 6.68 37.60 -10.76
CA PHE A 36 7.09 36.62 -9.75
C PHE A 36 7.79 37.20 -8.52
N ASN A 37 7.84 38.51 -8.40
CA ASN A 37 8.45 39.16 -7.24
C ASN A 37 7.70 38.83 -5.95
N LYS A 38 8.44 38.79 -4.84
CA LYS A 38 7.87 38.49 -3.51
C LYS A 38 6.71 39.42 -3.15
N SER A 39 6.78 40.70 -3.53
CA SER A 39 5.71 41.68 -3.30
C SER A 39 4.41 41.38 -4.06
N LYS A 40 4.43 40.54 -5.09
CA LYS A 40 3.25 40.16 -5.88
C LYS A 40 2.61 38.85 -5.41
N ARG A 41 3.23 38.16 -4.46
CA ARG A 41 2.75 36.85 -3.94
C ARG A 41 1.63 37.00 -2.91
N MET A 42 1.44 38.22 -2.40
CA MET A 42 0.34 38.55 -1.49
C MET A 42 -0.43 39.75 -2.06
N SER A 43 -1.73 39.81 -1.82
CA SER A 43 -2.51 41.00 -2.12
C SER A 43 -2.26 42.10 -1.07
N PRO A 44 -2.64 43.38 -1.33
CA PRO A 44 -2.57 44.44 -0.32
C PRO A 44 -3.33 44.12 0.97
N GLU A 45 -4.38 43.25 0.88
CA GLU A 45 -5.20 42.81 2.01
C GLU A 45 -4.62 41.58 2.70
N GLY A 46 -3.39 41.15 2.34
CA GLY A 46 -2.72 39.98 2.96
C GLY A 46 -3.22 38.62 2.47
N LYS A 47 -4.00 38.57 1.39
CA LYS A 47 -4.46 37.25 0.83
C LYS A 47 -3.40 36.64 -0.09
N PRO A 48 -3.18 35.33 -0.04
CA PRO A 48 -2.28 34.63 -0.95
C PRO A 48 -2.69 34.82 -2.42
N ARG A 49 -1.75 35.20 -3.26
CA ARG A 49 -1.94 35.27 -4.71
C ARG A 49 -1.20 34.13 -5.39
N TRP A 50 -1.96 33.30 -6.06
CA TRP A 50 -1.42 32.19 -6.85
C TRP A 50 -0.92 32.68 -8.22
N PRO A 51 0.14 32.08 -8.77
CA PRO A 51 0.49 32.32 -10.16
C PRO A 51 -0.64 31.81 -11.06
N SER A 52 -0.88 32.50 -12.18
CA SER A 52 -1.86 32.01 -13.14
C SER A 52 -1.31 30.76 -13.87
N THR A 53 -2.22 29.89 -14.32
CA THR A 53 -1.85 28.73 -15.14
C THR A 53 -1.16 29.15 -16.43
N GLU A 54 -1.54 30.28 -17.02
CA GLU A 54 -0.87 30.88 -18.17
C GLU A 54 0.58 31.23 -17.87
N SER A 55 0.83 31.86 -16.72
CA SER A 55 2.19 32.22 -16.30
C SER A 55 3.05 30.97 -16.09
N LEU A 56 2.49 29.94 -15.47
CA LEU A 56 3.17 28.66 -15.30
C LEU A 56 3.50 28.01 -16.65
N ALA A 57 2.52 27.91 -17.56
CA ALA A 57 2.74 27.33 -18.88
C ALA A 57 3.86 28.05 -19.66
N LYS A 58 3.92 29.39 -19.59
CA LYS A 58 4.94 30.18 -20.26
C LYS A 58 6.34 29.93 -19.70
N ILE A 59 6.52 29.87 -18.38
CA ILE A 59 7.85 29.60 -17.79
C ILE A 59 8.30 28.16 -18.06
N LEU A 60 7.41 27.19 -18.03
CA LEU A 60 7.72 25.80 -18.36
C LEU A 60 8.16 25.66 -19.82
N ALA A 61 7.45 26.33 -20.74
CA ALA A 61 7.80 26.30 -22.15
C ALA A 61 9.20 26.89 -22.44
N VAL A 62 9.55 28.05 -21.83
CA VAL A 62 10.86 28.68 -22.07
C VAL A 62 12.02 28.01 -21.36
N THR A 63 11.76 27.21 -20.33
CA THR A 63 12.78 26.44 -19.63
C THR A 63 12.86 24.98 -20.12
N ASN A 64 11.95 24.59 -21.03
CA ASN A 64 11.83 23.23 -21.53
C ASN A 64 11.65 22.18 -20.41
N VAL A 65 10.92 22.55 -19.35
CA VAL A 65 10.63 21.70 -18.19
C VAL A 65 9.20 21.24 -18.25
N THR A 66 8.95 19.97 -18.01
CA THR A 66 7.57 19.44 -17.98
C THR A 66 6.87 19.82 -16.67
N MET A 67 5.54 19.76 -16.64
CA MET A 67 4.77 19.97 -15.40
C MET A 67 5.18 18.95 -14.32
N THR A 68 5.46 17.71 -14.71
CA THR A 68 5.92 16.67 -13.78
C THR A 68 7.25 17.06 -13.14
N ASP A 69 8.23 17.52 -13.94
CA ASP A 69 9.53 17.97 -13.41
C ASP A 69 9.38 19.20 -12.53
N PHE A 70 8.49 20.13 -12.91
CA PHE A 70 8.19 21.30 -12.07
C PHE A 70 7.62 20.90 -10.71
N MET A 71 6.75 19.88 -10.68
CA MET A 71 6.19 19.37 -9.42
C MET A 71 7.25 18.77 -8.50
N THR A 72 8.36 18.25 -9.04
CA THR A 72 9.49 17.78 -8.20
C THR A 72 10.25 18.91 -7.52
N LEU A 73 10.14 20.14 -8.03
CA LEU A 73 10.73 21.32 -7.41
C LEU A 73 9.91 21.84 -6.22
N ILE A 74 8.69 21.39 -6.08
CA ILE A 74 7.88 21.67 -4.88
C ILE A 74 8.46 20.79 -3.77
N GLU A 75 9.05 21.38 -2.73
CA GLU A 75 9.27 20.66 -1.48
C GLU A 75 7.92 20.41 -0.81
N ILE A 76 7.23 19.42 -1.28
CA ILE A 76 6.30 18.72 -0.41
C ILE A 76 7.22 18.06 0.60
N ASP A 77 6.93 18.21 1.88
CA ASP A 77 7.65 17.53 2.95
C ASP A 77 7.61 16.02 2.64
N VAL A 78 8.66 15.57 1.93
CA VAL A 78 8.75 14.29 1.22
C VAL A 78 8.84 13.11 2.22
N MET A 79 8.85 13.42 3.52
CA MET A 79 8.72 12.39 4.54
C MET A 79 7.36 11.67 4.50
N THR A 80 6.37 12.19 3.73
CA THR A 80 5.04 11.56 3.66
C THR A 80 4.60 11.11 2.25
N ILE A 81 5.32 11.42 1.16
CA ILE A 81 4.83 11.12 -0.22
C ILE A 81 5.90 10.63 -1.20
N THR A 82 7.12 10.37 -0.81
CA THR A 82 8.13 9.81 -1.73
C THR A 82 8.67 8.47 -1.30
N GLN A 83 7.78 7.56 -1.31
CA GLN A 83 8.01 6.38 -2.14
C GLN A 83 7.08 6.54 -3.36
N PRO A 84 7.49 6.39 -4.63
CA PRO A 84 6.54 5.91 -5.61
C PRO A 84 5.93 4.69 -4.92
N SER A 85 4.62 4.71 -4.69
CA SER A 85 3.95 3.50 -4.22
C SER A 85 4.46 2.43 -5.15
N PRO A 86 5.21 1.43 -4.67
CA PRO A 86 5.70 0.42 -5.57
C PRO A 86 4.47 -0.04 -6.34
N ALA A 87 4.57 -0.13 -7.65
CA ALA A 87 3.46 -0.63 -8.46
C ALA A 87 3.02 -2.01 -7.94
N TYR A 88 3.76 -2.54 -6.98
CA TYR A 88 3.58 -3.82 -6.32
C TYR A 88 3.91 -3.70 -4.82
N ASN A 89 3.15 -4.42 -4.01
CA ASN A 89 3.49 -4.71 -2.62
C ASN A 89 4.29 -6.02 -2.60
N THR A 90 5.46 -6.01 -2.01
CA THR A 90 6.28 -7.22 -1.83
C THR A 90 5.93 -7.86 -0.50
N ILE A 91 5.47 -9.11 -0.52
CA ILE A 91 5.00 -9.85 0.65
C ILE A 91 5.82 -11.14 0.80
N PRO A 92 6.26 -11.49 2.02
CA PRO A 92 6.97 -12.75 2.26
C PRO A 92 6.05 -13.94 1.99
N VAL A 93 6.57 -14.95 1.29
CA VAL A 93 5.90 -16.24 1.06
C VAL A 93 6.45 -17.27 2.05
N ILE A 94 5.55 -17.87 2.80
CA ILE A 94 5.89 -18.92 3.76
C ILE A 94 5.33 -20.23 3.23
N GLY A 95 6.21 -21.18 2.98
CA GLY A 95 5.80 -22.49 2.49
C GLY A 95 4.85 -23.19 3.47
N TYR A 96 3.87 -23.96 2.95
CA TYR A 96 2.87 -24.65 3.75
C TYR A 96 3.49 -25.58 4.81
N ALA A 97 4.55 -26.30 4.45
CA ALA A 97 5.28 -27.16 5.39
C ALA A 97 5.91 -26.37 6.55
N GLN A 98 6.34 -25.14 6.29
CA GLN A 98 6.89 -24.24 7.30
C GLN A 98 5.79 -23.67 8.19
N ALA A 99 4.61 -23.39 7.62
CA ALA A 99 3.46 -22.90 8.38
C ALA A 99 2.98 -23.89 9.46
N GLY A 100 3.13 -25.19 9.23
CA GLY A 100 2.86 -26.25 10.21
C GLY A 100 3.96 -26.45 11.27
N THR A 101 5.18 -25.97 11.04
CA THR A 101 6.31 -26.20 11.93
C THR A 101 6.36 -25.16 13.05
N ALA A 102 6.73 -25.57 14.27
CA ALA A 102 6.88 -24.67 15.40
C ALA A 102 8.04 -23.67 15.18
N GLY A 103 7.86 -22.43 15.63
CA GLY A 103 8.89 -21.38 15.60
C GLY A 103 8.88 -20.48 14.36
N PHE A 104 8.06 -20.76 13.35
CA PHE A 104 7.91 -19.87 12.19
C PHE A 104 6.81 -18.79 12.36
N PHE A 105 5.97 -18.95 13.36
CA PHE A 105 4.93 -17.96 13.71
C PHE A 105 4.91 -17.75 15.21
N ASP A 106 4.59 -16.50 15.61
CA ASP A 106 4.24 -16.21 16.99
C ASP A 106 2.79 -16.64 17.32
N ASP A 107 2.38 -16.45 18.59
CA ASP A 107 1.05 -16.83 19.06
C ASP A 107 -0.08 -15.97 18.45
N ALA A 108 0.26 -14.85 17.84
CA ALA A 108 -0.69 -13.97 17.14
C ALA A 108 -0.78 -14.28 15.63
N GLY A 109 0.03 -15.24 15.12
CA GLY A 109 0.03 -15.65 13.73
C GLY A 109 0.90 -14.79 12.82
N TYR A 110 1.84 -14.02 13.37
CA TYR A 110 2.81 -13.27 12.57
C TYR A 110 4.05 -14.13 12.30
N PRO A 111 4.58 -14.11 11.07
CA PRO A 111 5.76 -14.87 10.72
C PRO A 111 7.00 -14.34 11.46
N GLN A 112 7.79 -15.28 11.97
CA GLN A 112 9.04 -15.03 12.67
C GLN A 112 10.22 -15.56 11.83
N GLY A 113 11.18 -14.71 11.50
CA GLY A 113 12.38 -15.11 10.74
C GLY A 113 12.70 -14.16 9.59
N HIS A 114 13.73 -14.54 8.81
CA HIS A 114 14.24 -13.77 7.68
C HIS A 114 14.60 -14.69 6.53
N GLY A 115 14.70 -14.13 5.31
CA GLY A 115 15.13 -14.89 4.13
C GLY A 115 14.00 -15.66 3.44
N TRP A 116 12.75 -15.21 3.61
CA TRP A 116 11.60 -15.73 2.90
C TRP A 116 11.66 -15.37 1.41
N ASP A 117 11.16 -16.26 0.55
CA ASP A 117 10.78 -15.87 -0.80
C ASP A 117 9.72 -14.77 -0.75
N THR A 118 9.58 -14.02 -1.82
CA THR A 118 8.63 -12.91 -1.86
C THR A 118 7.74 -13.00 -3.09
N VAL A 119 6.50 -12.57 -2.95
CA VAL A 119 5.57 -12.36 -4.06
C VAL A 119 5.24 -10.88 -4.21
N GLU A 120 5.16 -10.42 -5.44
CA GLU A 120 4.75 -9.07 -5.77
C GLU A 120 3.25 -9.04 -6.04
N LEU A 121 2.54 -8.19 -5.31
CA LEU A 121 1.10 -7.99 -5.46
C LEU A 121 0.80 -6.60 -6.00
N PRO A 122 -0.29 -6.42 -6.77
CA PRO A 122 -0.72 -5.09 -7.19
C PRO A 122 -0.83 -4.13 -5.99
N ALA A 123 -0.42 -2.89 -6.14
CA ALA A 123 -0.45 -1.87 -5.07
C ALA A 123 -1.84 -1.64 -4.45
N LEU A 124 -2.90 -1.99 -5.20
CA LEU A 124 -4.30 -1.89 -4.74
C LEU A 124 -4.75 -3.10 -3.91
N ALA A 125 -3.92 -4.13 -3.74
CA ALA A 125 -4.26 -5.26 -2.88
C ALA A 125 -4.45 -4.76 -1.42
N PRO A 126 -5.49 -5.20 -0.72
CA PRO A 126 -5.81 -4.73 0.63
C PRO A 126 -4.90 -5.40 1.67
N VAL A 127 -3.61 -5.13 1.59
CA VAL A 127 -2.58 -5.71 2.46
C VAL A 127 -2.06 -4.67 3.43
N ASP A 128 -1.68 -5.11 4.61
CA ASP A 128 -0.98 -4.32 5.62
C ASP A 128 0.48 -4.79 5.78
N GLY A 129 1.25 -4.07 6.60
CA GLY A 129 2.66 -4.40 6.84
C GLY A 129 2.89 -5.75 7.56
N ASN A 130 1.83 -6.41 8.00
CA ASN A 130 1.86 -7.69 8.71
C ASN A 130 1.27 -8.84 7.88
N SER A 131 0.86 -8.55 6.65
CA SER A 131 0.35 -9.54 5.72
C SER A 131 1.48 -10.42 5.19
N TYR A 132 1.19 -11.70 4.99
CA TYR A 132 2.13 -12.67 4.39
C TYR A 132 1.38 -13.59 3.44
N ALA A 133 2.12 -14.29 2.59
CA ALA A 133 1.58 -15.22 1.62
C ALA A 133 1.83 -16.66 2.05
N LEU A 134 0.87 -17.54 1.73
CA LEU A 134 0.96 -18.99 1.90
C LEU A 134 0.62 -19.66 0.57
N GLU A 135 1.30 -20.75 0.27
CA GLU A 135 0.93 -21.62 -0.84
C GLU A 135 -0.16 -22.59 -0.38
N VAL A 136 -1.24 -22.70 -1.16
CA VAL A 136 -2.33 -23.63 -0.89
C VAL A 136 -1.87 -25.06 -1.18
N SER A 137 -2.19 -25.99 -0.29
CA SER A 137 -1.96 -27.42 -0.52
C SER A 137 -3.24 -28.21 -0.33
N GLY A 138 -3.53 -29.08 -1.28
CA GLY A 138 -4.72 -29.93 -1.29
C GLY A 138 -5.95 -29.28 -1.92
N ASP A 139 -7.06 -30.03 -1.89
CA ASP A 139 -8.27 -29.76 -2.66
C ASP A 139 -9.47 -29.24 -1.84
N SER A 140 -9.30 -29.08 -0.53
CA SER A 140 -10.42 -28.75 0.38
C SER A 140 -11.09 -27.40 0.11
N MET A 141 -10.41 -26.52 -0.61
CA MET A 141 -10.91 -25.19 -0.97
C MET A 141 -11.23 -25.05 -2.47
N GLU A 142 -11.20 -26.15 -3.21
CA GLU A 142 -11.67 -26.16 -4.60
C GLU A 142 -13.19 -25.91 -4.70
N PRO A 143 -13.65 -25.35 -5.81
CA PRO A 143 -12.90 -24.94 -7.00
C PRO A 143 -12.25 -23.54 -6.89
N LEU A 144 -12.38 -22.86 -5.76
CA LEU A 144 -11.97 -21.46 -5.60
C LEU A 144 -10.46 -21.32 -5.43
N TYR A 145 -9.84 -22.13 -4.58
CA TYR A 145 -8.40 -22.21 -4.39
C TYR A 145 -7.93 -23.61 -4.78
N ARG A 146 -6.91 -23.65 -5.59
CA ARG A 146 -6.30 -24.88 -6.09
C ARG A 146 -4.97 -25.15 -5.42
N ASP A 147 -4.51 -26.37 -5.49
CA ASP A 147 -3.16 -26.73 -5.08
C ASP A 147 -2.13 -25.89 -5.85
N GLY A 148 -1.20 -25.25 -5.14
CA GLY A 148 -0.20 -24.33 -5.69
C GLY A 148 -0.63 -22.86 -5.79
N ASP A 149 -1.90 -22.50 -5.56
CA ASP A 149 -2.31 -21.09 -5.52
C ASP A 149 -1.64 -20.37 -4.34
N ILE A 150 -1.32 -19.10 -4.53
CA ILE A 150 -0.77 -18.25 -3.47
C ILE A 150 -1.90 -17.42 -2.85
N ILE A 151 -2.16 -17.61 -1.58
CA ILE A 151 -3.11 -16.82 -0.80
C ILE A 151 -2.37 -15.83 0.10
N VAL A 152 -2.92 -14.62 0.21
CA VAL A 152 -2.40 -13.59 1.12
C VAL A 152 -3.30 -13.49 2.33
N VAL A 153 -2.70 -13.55 3.50
CA VAL A 153 -3.40 -13.56 4.79
C VAL A 153 -2.94 -12.40 5.68
N SER A 154 -3.86 -11.92 6.51
CA SER A 154 -3.57 -10.92 7.54
C SER A 154 -4.12 -11.36 8.89
N PRO A 155 -3.27 -11.51 9.91
CA PRO A 155 -3.70 -11.77 11.29
C PRO A 155 -4.41 -10.58 11.93
N SER A 156 -4.10 -9.35 11.50
CA SER A 156 -4.63 -8.11 12.07
C SER A 156 -6.05 -7.76 11.58
N THR A 157 -6.49 -8.35 10.47
CA THR A 157 -7.77 -8.01 9.87
C THR A 157 -8.92 -8.68 10.61
N GLU A 158 -9.97 -7.90 10.92
CA GLU A 158 -11.18 -8.41 11.57
C GLU A 158 -11.83 -9.54 10.74
N ILE A 159 -12.21 -10.61 11.42
CA ILE A 159 -12.78 -11.83 10.82
C ILE A 159 -14.28 -11.87 11.08
N ARG A 160 -15.05 -12.05 10.00
CA ARG A 160 -16.51 -12.11 10.02
C ARG A 160 -17.02 -13.44 9.46
N ARG A 161 -18.27 -13.77 9.78
CA ARG A 161 -18.94 -14.93 9.19
C ARG A 161 -18.93 -14.83 7.65
N GLY A 162 -18.59 -15.94 7.00
CA GLY A 162 -18.45 -16.03 5.56
C GLY A 162 -17.05 -15.66 5.03
N ASP A 163 -16.17 -15.13 5.87
CA ASP A 163 -14.79 -14.88 5.49
C ASP A 163 -14.03 -16.20 5.33
N ARG A 164 -13.10 -16.20 4.41
CA ARG A 164 -12.13 -17.28 4.25
C ARG A 164 -10.96 -16.98 5.16
N VAL A 165 -10.55 -17.99 5.89
CA VAL A 165 -9.55 -17.88 6.94
C VAL A 165 -8.53 -19.00 6.82
N VAL A 166 -7.33 -18.74 7.28
CA VAL A 166 -6.35 -19.75 7.62
C VAL A 166 -6.32 -19.88 9.13
N ILE A 167 -6.34 -21.10 9.62
CA ILE A 167 -6.18 -21.39 11.04
C ILE A 167 -4.94 -22.24 11.26
N ARG A 168 -4.37 -22.13 12.45
CA ARG A 168 -3.37 -23.07 12.97
C ARG A 168 -3.84 -23.57 14.32
N THR A 169 -3.77 -24.87 14.47
CA THR A 169 -4.07 -25.56 15.72
C THR A 169 -2.80 -25.72 16.57
N HIS A 170 -2.96 -25.99 17.86
CA HIS A 170 -1.80 -26.19 18.74
C HIS A 170 -1.01 -27.47 18.43
N ASP A 171 -1.60 -28.45 17.75
CA ASP A 171 -0.91 -29.63 17.22
C ASP A 171 -0.17 -29.37 15.89
N GLY A 172 -0.19 -28.12 15.41
CA GLY A 172 0.59 -27.69 14.26
C GLY A 172 -0.11 -27.82 12.91
N GLN A 173 -1.37 -28.25 12.86
CA GLN A 173 -2.11 -28.31 11.61
C GLN A 173 -2.44 -26.89 11.12
N VAL A 174 -2.19 -26.65 9.84
CA VAL A 174 -2.56 -25.39 9.16
C VAL A 174 -3.61 -25.76 8.12
N MET A 175 -4.69 -24.99 8.04
CA MET A 175 -5.74 -25.23 7.05
C MET A 175 -6.47 -23.96 6.64
N ALA A 176 -6.82 -23.86 5.35
CA ALA A 176 -7.70 -22.82 4.84
C ALA A 176 -9.15 -23.32 4.83
N LYS A 177 -10.08 -22.50 5.32
CA LYS A 177 -11.51 -22.83 5.42
C LYS A 177 -12.37 -21.57 5.30
N GLU A 178 -13.67 -21.74 5.15
CA GLU A 178 -14.65 -20.65 5.29
C GLU A 178 -15.23 -20.68 6.72
N LEU A 179 -15.28 -19.52 7.36
CA LEU A 179 -15.86 -19.37 8.70
C LEU A 179 -17.39 -19.35 8.63
N LEU A 180 -18.02 -20.42 9.09
CA LEU A 180 -19.49 -20.53 9.17
C LEU A 180 -20.04 -19.78 10.38
N LYS A 181 -19.40 -19.98 11.54
CA LYS A 181 -19.87 -19.42 12.80
C LYS A 181 -18.71 -19.19 13.75
N LYS A 182 -18.78 -18.07 14.47
CA LYS A 182 -17.86 -17.77 15.57
C LYS A 182 -18.69 -17.46 16.79
N SER A 183 -18.47 -18.23 17.86
CA SER A 183 -19.08 -18.02 19.19
C SER A 183 -18.01 -17.58 20.18
N VAL A 184 -18.39 -17.39 21.44
CA VAL A 184 -17.44 -17.08 22.52
C VAL A 184 -16.49 -18.25 22.81
N THR A 185 -16.92 -19.47 22.58
CA THR A 185 -16.18 -20.69 22.97
C THR A 185 -15.63 -21.51 21.80
N SER A 186 -16.20 -21.35 20.59
CA SER A 186 -15.89 -22.20 19.46
C SER A 186 -16.03 -21.49 18.12
N ILE A 187 -15.39 -22.06 17.10
CA ILE A 187 -15.59 -21.70 15.68
C ILE A 187 -16.04 -22.94 14.90
N GLU A 188 -16.87 -22.72 13.90
CA GLU A 188 -17.28 -23.73 12.92
C GLU A 188 -16.75 -23.32 11.55
N LEU A 189 -16.04 -24.20 10.91
CA LEU A 189 -15.33 -24.02 9.65
C LEU A 189 -15.77 -25.06 8.64
N LYS A 190 -16.04 -24.62 7.40
CA LYS A 190 -16.33 -25.57 6.31
C LYS A 190 -15.28 -25.47 5.21
N SER A 191 -15.09 -26.58 4.52
CA SER A 191 -14.41 -26.62 3.23
C SER A 191 -15.34 -26.09 2.13
N LEU A 192 -14.80 -25.51 1.07
CA LEU A 192 -15.58 -25.17 -0.12
C LEU A 192 -15.87 -26.43 -0.95
N ASN A 193 -14.92 -27.34 -0.99
CA ASN A 193 -15.14 -28.66 -1.55
C ASN A 193 -16.04 -29.47 -0.62
N THR A 194 -17.23 -29.83 -1.10
CA THR A 194 -18.27 -30.54 -0.35
C THR A 194 -17.89 -32.00 -0.02
N ALA A 195 -16.81 -32.49 -0.58
CA ALA A 195 -16.28 -33.85 -0.21
C ALA A 195 -15.63 -33.86 1.19
N HIS A 196 -15.37 -32.67 1.76
CA HIS A 196 -14.76 -32.52 3.08
C HIS A 196 -15.79 -32.07 4.11
N ASP A 197 -15.75 -32.63 5.30
CA ASP A 197 -16.68 -32.33 6.40
C ASP A 197 -16.47 -30.91 6.97
N THR A 198 -17.52 -30.41 7.62
CA THR A 198 -17.45 -29.22 8.48
C THR A 198 -16.73 -29.56 9.78
N LEU A 199 -15.79 -28.71 10.18
CA LEU A 199 -14.98 -28.86 11.37
C LEU A 199 -15.41 -27.87 12.45
N SER A 200 -15.35 -28.29 13.71
CA SER A 200 -15.61 -27.43 14.86
C SER A 200 -14.40 -27.47 15.81
N PHE A 201 -13.91 -26.31 16.19
CA PHE A 201 -12.79 -26.16 17.10
C PHE A 201 -13.20 -25.29 18.29
N ALA A 202 -12.77 -25.66 19.50
CA ALA A 202 -12.80 -24.71 20.61
C ALA A 202 -11.69 -23.67 20.41
N HIS A 203 -11.91 -22.43 20.87
CA HIS A 203 -10.89 -21.37 20.75
C HIS A 203 -9.54 -21.76 21.39
N LYS A 204 -9.57 -22.54 22.47
CA LYS A 204 -8.37 -23.05 23.14
C LYS A 204 -7.54 -24.04 22.32
N ASP A 205 -8.13 -24.62 21.27
CA ASP A 205 -7.46 -25.61 20.41
C ASP A 205 -6.75 -24.92 19.22
N LEU A 206 -7.03 -23.64 19.02
CA LEU A 206 -6.43 -22.82 17.98
C LEU A 206 -5.29 -21.98 18.53
N GLN A 207 -4.16 -22.03 17.84
CA GLN A 207 -3.05 -21.12 18.14
C GLN A 207 -3.32 -19.73 17.57
N TRP A 208 -3.74 -19.68 16.29
CA TRP A 208 -4.14 -18.42 15.66
C TRP A 208 -5.13 -18.65 14.50
N ILE A 209 -5.74 -17.56 14.07
CA ILE A 209 -6.62 -17.46 12.91
C ILE A 209 -6.33 -16.16 12.17
N ALA A 210 -6.18 -16.22 10.83
CA ALA A 210 -5.91 -15.09 9.97
C ALA A 210 -6.89 -15.05 8.80
N ARG A 211 -7.29 -13.84 8.36
CA ARG A 211 -8.19 -13.65 7.24
C ARG A 211 -7.44 -13.75 5.92
N ILE A 212 -8.00 -14.45 4.94
CA ILE A 212 -7.51 -14.45 3.55
C ILE A 212 -8.01 -13.16 2.88
N LEU A 213 -7.09 -12.35 2.40
CA LEU A 213 -7.38 -11.05 1.78
C LEU A 213 -7.37 -11.12 0.26
N TRP A 214 -6.52 -11.97 -0.30
CA TRP A 214 -6.28 -12.03 -1.74
C TRP A 214 -5.75 -13.42 -2.15
N VAL A 215 -5.89 -13.75 -3.43
CA VAL A 215 -5.35 -14.98 -4.04
C VAL A 215 -4.78 -14.66 -5.42
N SER A 216 -3.64 -15.24 -5.74
CA SER A 216 -3.06 -15.30 -7.08
C SER A 216 -3.37 -16.65 -7.70
N GLN A 217 -3.98 -16.66 -8.87
CA GLN A 217 -4.29 -17.84 -9.66
C GLN A 217 -3.60 -17.74 -11.02
#